data_e266bbadb90572ecfc952725608aea70
#
_entry.id   e266bbadb90572ecfc952725608aea70
#
_cell.length_a   1.000
_cell.length_b   1.000
_cell.length_c   1.000
_cell.angle_alpha   90.00
_cell.angle_beta   90.00
_cell.angle_gamma   90.00
#
_symmetry.space_group_name_H-M   'P 1'
#
loop_
_entity.id
_entity.type
_entity.pdbx_description
1 polymer ?
#
loop_
_entity_poly.entity_id
_entity_poly.type
_entity_poly.pdbx_seq_one_letter_code
_entity_poly.pdbx_strand_id
1 'polypeptide(L)'
;MVLESLFSPKAAEKQPWELFFLGLAYAGFAFLMSWWVFKEHLSLITVTLTAICSVPLLYNMIKYEAKKDDLPKKEYWLIKEHGKAVSAFTFLFLGFVAAFIILFVALPVDTVNDAFSVQIDTISHIKSATPTGNFISNVGNGLPIIANNMKILVFCFLLSFFFGAGAIFVLTWNASVVGVAIGIFIRNKIVAAVAPSVSAFSQLVSIGVLKYLTHGIFEIVAYFVGALAGGILSIGMIKHDFGTPEFRKTMLDSLDIMALSVIILFLAAMIEVFLTPILV
;
A
#
# COMPACT_ATOMS: atom_id res chain seq x y z
N MET A 1 -10.85 -19.66 11.29
CA MET A 1 -11.78 -19.20 10.22
C MET A 1 -11.19 -19.55 8.86
N VAL A 2 -12.01 -19.74 7.80
CA VAL A 2 -11.51 -20.23 6.48
C VAL A 2 -10.42 -19.35 5.89
N LEU A 3 -10.58 -18.03 5.93
CA LEU A 3 -9.57 -17.08 5.40
C LEU A 3 -8.26 -17.06 6.20
N GLU A 4 -8.30 -17.36 7.50
CA GLU A 4 -7.11 -17.45 8.36
C GLU A 4 -6.29 -18.72 8.13
N SER A 5 -6.94 -19.78 7.62
CA SER A 5 -6.28 -21.07 7.36
C SER A 5 -5.62 -21.12 5.99
N LEU A 6 -5.93 -20.20 5.07
CA LEU A 6 -5.40 -20.20 3.71
C LEU A 6 -3.90 -19.90 3.66
N PHE A 7 -3.41 -19.00 4.55
CA PHE A 7 -1.98 -18.67 4.58
C PHE A 7 -1.48 -18.50 6.02
N SER A 8 -0.53 -19.34 6.40
CA SER A 8 0.19 -19.13 7.66
C SER A 8 1.22 -18.01 7.50
N PRO A 9 1.52 -17.21 8.55
CA PRO A 9 2.55 -16.18 8.51
C PRO A 9 3.91 -16.70 8.01
N LYS A 10 4.29 -17.91 8.40
CA LYS A 10 5.52 -18.58 7.95
C LYS A 10 5.52 -18.88 6.44
N ALA A 11 4.39 -19.28 5.87
CA ALA A 11 4.27 -19.51 4.43
C ALA A 11 4.35 -18.20 3.66
N ALA A 12 3.64 -17.18 4.13
CA ALA A 12 3.67 -15.84 3.56
C ALA A 12 5.08 -15.23 3.50
N GLU A 13 5.91 -15.44 4.53
CA GLU A 13 7.31 -15.00 4.53
C GLU A 13 8.23 -15.82 3.64
N LYS A 14 7.93 -17.11 3.47
CA LYS A 14 8.70 -18.01 2.62
C LYS A 14 8.47 -17.76 1.14
N GLN A 15 7.23 -17.45 0.76
CA GLN A 15 6.79 -17.29 -0.62
C GLN A 15 5.93 -16.01 -0.74
N PRO A 16 6.54 -14.81 -0.54
CA PRO A 16 5.79 -13.55 -0.51
C PRO A 16 5.07 -13.25 -1.83
N TRP A 17 5.58 -13.74 -2.97
CA TRP A 17 4.96 -13.57 -4.28
C TRP A 17 3.56 -14.21 -4.40
N GLU A 18 3.25 -15.23 -3.61
CA GLU A 18 1.92 -15.85 -3.58
C GLU A 18 0.84 -14.87 -3.09
N LEU A 19 1.23 -13.91 -2.22
CA LEU A 19 0.31 -12.90 -1.74
C LEU A 19 -0.13 -11.90 -2.83
N PHE A 20 0.62 -11.80 -3.93
CA PHE A 20 0.16 -11.05 -5.09
C PHE A 20 -1.15 -11.63 -5.64
N PHE A 21 -1.22 -12.94 -5.83
CA PHE A 21 -2.44 -13.59 -6.33
C PHE A 21 -3.57 -13.56 -5.29
N LEU A 22 -3.22 -13.64 -4.02
CA LEU A 22 -4.20 -13.50 -2.93
C LEU A 22 -4.78 -12.09 -2.91
N GLY A 23 -3.95 -11.06 -3.07
CA GLY A 23 -4.39 -9.65 -3.15
C GLY A 23 -5.32 -9.42 -4.35
N LEU A 24 -4.94 -9.96 -5.51
CA LEU A 24 -5.77 -9.92 -6.70
C LEU A 24 -7.13 -10.59 -6.48
N ALA A 25 -7.14 -11.75 -5.83
CA ALA A 25 -8.37 -12.48 -5.51
C ALA A 25 -9.25 -11.72 -4.49
N TYR A 26 -8.66 -11.13 -3.44
CA TYR A 26 -9.40 -10.36 -2.44
C TYR A 26 -10.07 -9.12 -3.06
N ALA A 27 -9.34 -8.34 -3.85
CA ALA A 27 -9.90 -7.16 -4.50
C ALA A 27 -10.95 -7.52 -5.56
N GLY A 28 -10.72 -8.58 -6.34
CA GLY A 28 -11.69 -9.08 -7.31
C GLY A 28 -12.98 -9.59 -6.63
N PHE A 29 -12.86 -10.37 -5.57
CA PHE A 29 -14.00 -10.84 -4.79
C PHE A 29 -14.76 -9.67 -4.14
N ALA A 30 -14.03 -8.73 -3.54
CA ALA A 30 -14.63 -7.54 -2.92
C ALA A 30 -15.41 -6.72 -3.94
N PHE A 31 -14.88 -6.54 -5.15
CA PHE A 31 -15.59 -5.86 -6.23
C PHE A 31 -16.87 -6.60 -6.61
N LEU A 32 -16.82 -7.91 -6.83
CA LEU A 32 -18.00 -8.71 -7.21
C LEU A 32 -19.09 -8.61 -6.14
N MET A 33 -18.74 -8.72 -4.87
CA MET A 33 -19.68 -8.60 -3.75
C MET A 33 -20.27 -7.19 -3.64
N SER A 34 -19.43 -6.15 -3.79
CA SER A 34 -19.88 -4.76 -3.77
C SER A 34 -20.81 -4.48 -4.94
N TRP A 35 -20.48 -4.94 -6.15
CA TRP A 35 -21.28 -4.76 -7.34
C TRP A 35 -22.64 -5.48 -7.27
N TRP A 36 -22.67 -6.64 -6.63
CA TRP A 36 -23.91 -7.40 -6.44
C TRP A 36 -24.85 -6.77 -5.41
N VAL A 37 -24.31 -6.29 -4.28
CA VAL A 37 -25.14 -5.90 -3.11
C VAL A 37 -25.26 -4.38 -2.95
N PHE A 38 -24.21 -3.61 -3.30
CA PHE A 38 -24.06 -2.20 -2.90
C PHE A 38 -23.80 -1.27 -4.10
N LYS A 39 -24.61 -1.34 -5.14
CA LYS A 39 -24.39 -0.60 -6.39
C LYS A 39 -24.19 0.91 -6.21
N GLU A 40 -24.93 1.55 -5.29
CA GLU A 40 -24.88 3.00 -5.05
C GLU A 40 -23.58 3.48 -4.39
N HIS A 41 -22.89 2.58 -3.68
CA HIS A 41 -21.66 2.90 -2.94
C HIS A 41 -20.48 2.01 -3.36
N LEU A 42 -20.49 1.56 -4.60
CA LEU A 42 -19.57 0.56 -5.14
C LEU A 42 -18.11 0.91 -4.89
N SER A 43 -17.72 2.18 -5.09
CA SER A 43 -16.35 2.65 -4.96
C SER A 43 -15.75 2.42 -3.56
N LEU A 44 -16.40 2.96 -2.52
CA LEU A 44 -15.89 2.88 -1.15
C LEU A 44 -16.04 1.47 -0.56
N ILE A 45 -17.13 0.77 -0.87
CA ILE A 45 -17.39 -0.57 -0.34
C ILE A 45 -16.40 -1.58 -0.91
N THR A 46 -16.03 -1.48 -2.18
CA THR A 46 -15.00 -2.34 -2.76
C THR A 46 -13.67 -2.23 -2.00
N VAL A 47 -13.21 -1.02 -1.71
CA VAL A 47 -11.99 -0.80 -0.93
C VAL A 47 -12.14 -1.35 0.49
N THR A 48 -13.27 -1.06 1.13
CA THR A 48 -13.56 -1.51 2.50
C THR A 48 -13.58 -3.02 2.61
N LEU A 49 -14.27 -3.72 1.72
CA LEU A 49 -14.32 -5.19 1.71
C LEU A 49 -12.96 -5.81 1.39
N THR A 50 -12.18 -5.21 0.48
CA THR A 50 -10.80 -5.65 0.21
C THR A 50 -9.94 -5.56 1.48
N ALA A 51 -10.04 -4.44 2.21
CA ALA A 51 -9.34 -4.26 3.48
C ALA A 51 -9.81 -5.31 4.52
N ILE A 52 -11.12 -5.50 4.69
CA ILE A 52 -11.69 -6.47 5.64
C ILE A 52 -11.21 -7.89 5.33
N CYS A 53 -11.19 -8.33 4.06
CA CYS A 53 -10.67 -9.63 3.67
C CYS A 53 -9.20 -9.82 4.08
N SER A 54 -8.43 -8.75 4.14
CA SER A 54 -6.99 -8.78 4.40
C SER A 54 -6.64 -8.67 5.88
N VAL A 55 -7.54 -8.13 6.72
CA VAL A 55 -7.31 -7.95 8.17
C VAL A 55 -6.81 -9.20 8.88
N PRO A 56 -7.42 -10.41 8.70
CA PRO A 56 -6.98 -11.61 9.41
C PRO A 56 -5.51 -11.98 9.09
N LEU A 57 -5.13 -11.87 7.82
CA LEU A 57 -3.76 -12.16 7.37
C LEU A 57 -2.76 -11.19 8.00
N LEU A 58 -3.01 -9.88 7.88
CA LEU A 58 -2.11 -8.86 8.41
C LEU A 58 -1.99 -8.93 9.93
N TYR A 59 -3.10 -9.09 10.64
CA TYR A 59 -3.10 -9.23 12.09
C TYR A 59 -2.25 -10.41 12.55
N ASN A 60 -2.41 -11.58 11.91
CA ASN A 60 -1.63 -12.76 12.24
C ASN A 60 -0.15 -12.58 11.91
N MET A 61 0.19 -11.88 10.83
CA MET A 61 1.57 -11.56 10.47
C MET A 61 2.20 -10.59 11.49
N ILE A 62 1.52 -9.51 11.85
CA ILE A 62 2.00 -8.56 12.88
C ILE A 62 2.20 -9.27 14.22
N LYS A 63 1.26 -10.13 14.62
CA LYS A 63 1.37 -10.93 15.84
C LYS A 63 2.55 -11.91 15.80
N TYR A 64 2.86 -12.45 14.63
CA TYR A 64 4.01 -13.31 14.42
C TYR A 64 5.31 -12.52 14.50
N GLU A 65 5.36 -11.32 13.91
CA GLU A 65 6.51 -10.43 13.97
C GLU A 65 6.80 -9.97 15.41
N ALA A 66 5.76 -9.56 16.15
CA ALA A 66 5.92 -9.19 17.57
C ALA A 66 6.44 -10.33 18.45
N LYS A 67 6.16 -11.60 18.11
CA LYS A 67 6.77 -12.74 18.82
C LYS A 67 8.25 -12.92 18.50
N LYS A 68 8.71 -12.52 17.32
CA LYS A 68 10.13 -12.58 16.97
C LYS A 68 10.93 -11.53 17.73
N ASP A 69 10.33 -10.38 18.04
CA ASP A 69 10.91 -9.29 18.78
C ASP A 69 11.24 -9.69 20.23
N ASP A 70 10.43 -10.55 20.84
CA ASP A 70 10.65 -11.10 22.18
C ASP A 70 11.95 -11.96 22.30
N LEU A 71 12.55 -12.40 21.17
CA LEU A 71 13.72 -13.27 21.17
C LEU A 71 15.03 -12.46 21.32
N PRO A 72 16.02 -12.92 22.09
CA PRO A 72 17.32 -12.25 22.22
C PRO A 72 18.12 -12.38 20.92
N LYS A 73 17.99 -11.44 20.01
CA LYS A 73 18.71 -11.38 18.73
C LYS A 73 19.47 -10.04 18.61
N LYS A 74 20.55 -10.04 17.81
CA LYS A 74 21.25 -8.80 17.44
C LYS A 74 20.34 -7.96 16.54
N GLU A 75 20.30 -6.64 16.72
CA GLU A 75 19.49 -5.65 15.96
C GLU A 75 19.51 -5.83 14.43
N TYR A 76 20.68 -6.14 13.87
CA TYR A 76 20.81 -6.43 12.43
C TYR A 76 19.92 -7.60 11.95
N TRP A 77 19.69 -8.62 12.76
CA TRP A 77 18.82 -9.75 12.42
C TRP A 77 17.35 -9.38 12.47
N LEU A 78 16.94 -8.48 13.34
CA LEU A 78 15.55 -8.00 13.45
C LEU A 78 15.12 -7.28 12.18
N ILE A 79 15.92 -6.33 11.69
CA ILE A 79 15.64 -5.61 10.43
C ILE A 79 15.49 -6.58 9.24
N LYS A 80 16.36 -7.58 9.14
CA LYS A 80 16.30 -8.59 8.07
C LYS A 80 15.09 -9.49 8.18
N GLU A 81 14.68 -9.86 9.38
CA GLU A 81 13.49 -10.70 9.61
C GLU A 81 12.20 -9.93 9.30
N HIS A 82 12.08 -8.70 9.79
CA HIS A 82 10.92 -7.84 9.48
C HIS A 82 10.80 -7.52 7.98
N GLY A 83 11.91 -7.47 7.25
CA GLY A 83 11.93 -7.30 5.80
C GLY A 83 11.14 -8.36 5.02
N LYS A 84 11.03 -9.59 5.57
CA LYS A 84 10.21 -10.66 4.95
C LYS A 84 8.72 -10.35 5.04
N ALA A 85 8.26 -9.89 6.20
CA ALA A 85 6.87 -9.48 6.40
C ALA A 85 6.53 -8.26 5.51
N VAL A 86 7.42 -7.28 5.45
CA VAL A 86 7.25 -6.10 4.57
C VAL A 86 7.20 -6.53 3.10
N SER A 87 8.05 -7.47 2.67
CA SER A 87 8.00 -8.02 1.32
C SER A 87 6.64 -8.68 1.02
N ALA A 88 6.12 -9.49 1.95
CA ALA A 88 4.83 -10.13 1.82
C ALA A 88 3.69 -9.11 1.68
N PHE A 89 3.69 -8.07 2.51
CA PHE A 89 2.72 -6.98 2.43
C PHE A 89 2.83 -6.20 1.11
N THR A 90 4.04 -5.98 0.61
CA THR A 90 4.27 -5.32 -0.67
C THR A 90 3.70 -6.13 -1.83
N PHE A 91 3.89 -7.45 -1.85
CA PHE A 91 3.29 -8.31 -2.89
C PHE A 91 1.75 -8.32 -2.79
N LEU A 92 1.18 -8.35 -1.59
CA LEU A 92 -0.27 -8.23 -1.38
C LEU A 92 -0.81 -6.91 -1.97
N PHE A 93 -0.14 -5.81 -1.66
CA PHE A 93 -0.47 -4.49 -2.20
C PHE A 93 -0.39 -4.45 -3.73
N LEU A 94 0.67 -4.99 -4.32
CA LEU A 94 0.79 -5.08 -5.77
C LEU A 94 -0.33 -5.90 -6.40
N GLY A 95 -0.81 -6.93 -5.71
CA GLY A 95 -1.99 -7.70 -6.12
C GLY A 95 -3.26 -6.84 -6.14
N PHE A 96 -3.47 -5.98 -5.13
CA PHE A 96 -4.58 -5.02 -5.13
C PHE A 96 -4.47 -4.05 -6.30
N VAL A 97 -3.30 -3.43 -6.49
CA VAL A 97 -3.07 -2.50 -7.60
C VAL A 97 -3.37 -3.16 -8.95
N ALA A 98 -2.86 -4.39 -9.16
CA ALA A 98 -3.13 -5.14 -10.39
C ALA A 98 -4.62 -5.41 -10.60
N ALA A 99 -5.35 -5.81 -9.55
CA ALA A 99 -6.78 -6.02 -9.61
C ALA A 99 -7.53 -4.74 -10.01
N PHE A 100 -7.22 -3.61 -9.37
CA PHE A 100 -7.86 -2.32 -9.67
C PHE A 100 -7.52 -1.82 -11.08
N ILE A 101 -6.30 -2.05 -11.58
CA ILE A 101 -5.94 -1.76 -12.98
C ILE A 101 -6.80 -2.60 -13.93
N ILE A 102 -6.86 -3.92 -13.70
CA ILE A 102 -7.61 -4.85 -14.54
C ILE A 102 -9.10 -4.46 -14.57
N LEU A 103 -9.69 -4.23 -13.41
CA LEU A 103 -11.09 -3.81 -13.30
C LEU A 103 -11.33 -2.49 -14.02
N PHE A 104 -10.48 -1.49 -13.79
CA PHE A 104 -10.62 -0.18 -14.43
C PHE A 104 -10.50 -0.26 -15.96
N VAL A 105 -9.59 -1.07 -16.49
CA VAL A 105 -9.36 -1.18 -17.93
C VAL A 105 -10.40 -2.06 -18.62
N ALA A 106 -10.85 -3.14 -17.96
CA ALA A 106 -11.72 -4.14 -18.58
C ALA A 106 -13.23 -3.82 -18.51
N LEU A 107 -13.67 -3.06 -17.50
CA LEU A 107 -15.09 -2.78 -17.30
C LEU A 107 -15.62 -1.71 -18.28
N PRO A 108 -16.93 -1.72 -18.61
CA PRO A 108 -17.58 -0.63 -19.36
C PRO A 108 -17.44 0.72 -18.65
N VAL A 109 -17.46 1.82 -19.42
CA VAL A 109 -17.24 3.19 -18.90
C VAL A 109 -18.22 3.55 -17.79
N ASP A 110 -19.50 3.25 -17.94
CA ASP A 110 -20.53 3.56 -16.96
C ASP A 110 -20.24 2.85 -15.63
N THR A 111 -19.90 1.55 -15.68
CA THR A 111 -19.54 0.77 -14.49
C THR A 111 -18.25 1.29 -13.83
N VAL A 112 -17.28 1.75 -14.61
CA VAL A 112 -16.04 2.34 -14.08
C VAL A 112 -16.31 3.65 -13.34
N ASN A 113 -17.17 4.50 -13.89
CA ASN A 113 -17.53 5.77 -13.24
C ASN A 113 -18.21 5.52 -11.89
N ASP A 114 -19.04 4.51 -11.77
CA ASP A 114 -19.69 4.14 -10.52
C ASP A 114 -18.69 3.48 -9.55
N ALA A 115 -17.88 2.54 -10.06
CA ALA A 115 -16.97 1.73 -9.25
C ALA A 115 -15.77 2.51 -8.71
N PHE A 116 -15.36 3.57 -9.39
CA PHE A 116 -14.14 4.32 -9.08
C PHE A 116 -14.35 5.84 -8.98
N SER A 117 -15.60 6.29 -8.78
CA SER A 117 -15.96 7.71 -8.69
C SER A 117 -15.07 8.47 -7.73
N VAL A 118 -14.92 7.98 -6.50
CA VAL A 118 -14.18 8.67 -5.44
C VAL A 118 -12.67 8.71 -5.73
N GLN A 119 -12.11 7.65 -6.33
CA GLN A 119 -10.70 7.64 -6.76
C GLN A 119 -10.45 8.60 -7.92
N ILE A 120 -11.35 8.64 -8.89
CA ILE A 120 -11.27 9.58 -10.04
C ILE A 120 -11.28 11.02 -9.54
N ASP A 121 -12.20 11.36 -8.63
CA ASP A 121 -12.27 12.68 -8.02
C ASP A 121 -11.01 13.02 -7.23
N THR A 122 -10.51 12.07 -6.43
CA THR A 122 -9.26 12.23 -5.68
C THR A 122 -8.09 12.54 -6.61
N ILE A 123 -7.94 11.79 -7.71
CA ILE A 123 -6.87 11.99 -8.70
C ILE A 123 -7.02 13.36 -9.39
N SER A 124 -8.25 13.79 -9.70
CA SER A 124 -8.51 15.08 -10.32
C SER A 124 -8.10 16.25 -9.39
N HIS A 125 -8.40 16.14 -8.11
CA HIS A 125 -7.98 17.10 -7.09
C HIS A 125 -6.47 17.16 -6.93
N ILE A 126 -5.78 16.03 -6.89
CA ILE A 126 -4.30 15.97 -6.81
C ILE A 126 -3.68 16.67 -8.03
N LYS A 127 -4.17 16.39 -9.24
CA LYS A 127 -3.67 17.01 -10.46
C LYS A 127 -3.88 18.52 -10.52
N SER A 128 -5.00 19.00 -10.02
CA SER A 128 -5.29 20.45 -9.99
C SER A 128 -4.46 21.21 -8.94
N ALA A 129 -4.02 20.52 -7.89
CA ALA A 129 -3.20 21.09 -6.82
C ALA A 129 -1.69 21.12 -7.12
N THR A 130 -1.22 20.33 -8.11
CA THR A 130 0.20 20.29 -8.51
C THR A 130 0.47 21.29 -9.63
N PRO A 131 1.25 22.39 -9.40
CA PRO A 131 1.65 23.30 -10.46
C PRO A 131 2.59 22.58 -11.44
N THR A 132 2.25 22.61 -12.72
CA THR A 132 3.15 22.18 -13.79
C THR A 132 4.24 23.24 -13.99
N GLY A 133 5.48 22.97 -13.65
CA GLY A 133 6.55 23.90 -13.91
C GLY A 133 7.95 23.50 -13.41
N ASN A 134 8.94 24.05 -13.99
CA ASN A 134 10.40 24.03 -13.90
C ASN A 134 11.06 23.48 -12.62
N PHE A 135 12.32 22.99 -12.76
CA PHE A 135 13.19 22.40 -11.72
C PHE A 135 13.19 23.14 -10.37
N ILE A 136 13.11 24.49 -10.36
CA ILE A 136 13.04 25.29 -9.13
C ILE A 136 11.69 25.11 -8.43
N SER A 137 10.60 24.90 -9.18
CA SER A 137 9.29 24.58 -8.62
C SER A 137 9.23 23.16 -8.06
N ASN A 138 10.02 22.22 -8.58
CA ASN A 138 10.09 20.85 -8.10
C ASN A 138 10.67 20.77 -6.69
N VAL A 139 11.70 21.54 -6.36
CA VAL A 139 12.23 21.64 -4.99
C VAL A 139 11.22 22.29 -4.03
N GLY A 140 10.50 23.33 -4.48
CA GLY A 140 9.43 23.96 -3.71
C GLY A 140 8.23 23.05 -3.46
N ASN A 141 7.94 22.12 -4.38
CA ASN A 141 6.87 21.14 -4.27
C ASN A 141 7.26 19.91 -3.41
N GLY A 142 8.54 19.68 -3.15
CA GLY A 142 9.01 18.54 -2.36
C GLY A 142 8.53 18.56 -0.90
N LEU A 143 8.48 19.75 -0.28
CA LEU A 143 8.00 19.89 1.11
C LEU A 143 6.52 19.50 1.28
N PRO A 144 5.57 19.93 0.45
CA PRO A 144 4.19 19.47 0.51
C PRO A 144 4.03 17.95 0.30
N ILE A 145 4.81 17.37 -0.61
CA ILE A 145 4.83 15.92 -0.86
C ILE A 145 5.28 15.17 0.40
N ILE A 146 6.44 15.54 0.96
CA ILE A 146 6.96 14.93 2.20
C ILE A 146 5.96 15.11 3.34
N ALA A 147 5.38 16.29 3.51
CA ALA A 147 4.43 16.56 4.57
C ALA A 147 3.14 15.71 4.42
N ASN A 148 2.65 15.53 3.20
CA ASN A 148 1.50 14.67 2.94
C ASN A 148 1.80 13.20 3.24
N ASN A 149 2.91 12.70 2.74
CA ASN A 149 3.31 11.30 2.93
C ASN A 149 3.65 11.01 4.41
N MET A 150 4.21 11.99 5.12
CA MET A 150 4.44 11.89 6.57
C MET A 150 3.12 11.78 7.35
N LYS A 151 2.08 12.54 6.98
CA LYS A 151 0.74 12.41 7.59
C LYS A 151 0.18 10.99 7.41
N ILE A 152 0.30 10.44 6.19
CA ILE A 152 -0.15 9.08 5.89
C ILE A 152 0.64 8.06 6.72
N LEU A 153 1.96 8.22 6.81
CA LEU A 153 2.83 7.34 7.61
C LEU A 153 2.44 7.34 9.08
N VAL A 154 2.29 8.53 9.68
CA VAL A 154 1.86 8.67 11.08
C VAL A 154 0.47 8.07 11.28
N PHE A 155 -0.43 8.26 10.33
CA PHE A 155 -1.77 7.70 10.39
C PHE A 155 -1.74 6.16 10.30
N CYS A 156 -0.91 5.57 9.44
CA CYS A 156 -0.70 4.12 9.38
C CYS A 156 -0.14 3.56 10.70
N PHE A 157 0.84 4.24 11.28
CA PHE A 157 1.39 3.88 12.60
C PHE A 157 0.30 3.89 13.68
N LEU A 158 -0.46 4.99 13.80
CA LEU A 158 -1.51 5.13 14.80
C LEU A 158 -2.64 4.11 14.61
N LEU A 159 -3.10 3.89 13.37
CA LEU A 159 -4.12 2.89 13.11
C LEU A 159 -3.65 1.47 13.47
N SER A 160 -2.40 1.14 13.18
CA SER A 160 -1.84 -0.16 13.57
C SER A 160 -1.64 -0.26 15.08
N PHE A 161 -1.25 0.83 15.73
CA PHE A 161 -1.10 0.90 17.18
C PHE A 161 -2.44 0.67 17.89
N PHE A 162 -3.51 1.37 17.49
CA PHE A 162 -4.82 1.26 18.15
C PHE A 162 -5.62 0.02 17.74
N PHE A 163 -5.50 -0.41 16.49
CA PHE A 163 -6.36 -1.45 15.90
C PHE A 163 -5.58 -2.66 15.34
N GLY A 164 -4.30 -2.79 15.64
CA GLY A 164 -3.45 -3.87 15.15
C GLY A 164 -3.21 -3.81 13.64
N ALA A 165 -4.15 -4.29 12.83
CA ALA A 165 -4.06 -4.29 11.36
C ALA A 165 -4.79 -3.10 10.71
N GLY A 166 -5.09 -2.03 11.44
CA GLY A 166 -5.92 -0.92 10.95
C GLY A 166 -5.33 -0.15 9.76
N ALA A 167 -4.02 -0.14 9.61
CA ALA A 167 -3.36 0.50 8.48
C ALA A 167 -3.75 -0.09 7.11
N ILE A 168 -4.27 -1.34 7.07
CA ILE A 168 -4.64 -1.99 5.80
C ILE A 168 -5.68 -1.19 5.02
N PHE A 169 -6.58 -0.48 5.72
CA PHE A 169 -7.58 0.35 5.05
C PHE A 169 -6.93 1.47 4.24
N VAL A 170 -5.95 2.18 4.85
CA VAL A 170 -5.20 3.26 4.18
C VAL A 170 -4.40 2.72 3.01
N LEU A 171 -3.76 1.56 3.20
CA LEU A 171 -2.95 0.93 2.17
C LEU A 171 -3.81 0.42 1.00
N THR A 172 -4.97 -0.17 1.28
CA THR A 172 -5.92 -0.60 0.25
C THR A 172 -6.50 0.60 -0.51
N TRP A 173 -6.81 1.70 0.19
CA TRP A 173 -7.20 2.95 -0.43
C TRP A 173 -6.12 3.48 -1.39
N ASN A 174 -4.86 3.55 -0.95
CA ASN A 174 -3.75 3.97 -1.81
C ASN A 174 -3.58 3.04 -3.01
N ALA A 175 -3.70 1.72 -2.83
CA ALA A 175 -3.66 0.76 -3.93
C ALA A 175 -4.76 1.04 -4.98
N SER A 176 -5.97 1.39 -4.52
CA SER A 176 -7.07 1.70 -5.43
C SER A 176 -6.81 2.99 -6.22
N VAL A 177 -6.31 4.04 -5.57
CA VAL A 177 -5.98 5.31 -6.23
C VAL A 177 -4.87 5.13 -7.26
N VAL A 178 -3.79 4.42 -6.90
CA VAL A 178 -2.67 4.11 -7.81
C VAL A 178 -3.15 3.25 -8.99
N GLY A 179 -3.92 2.20 -8.72
CA GLY A 179 -4.49 1.33 -9.76
C GLY A 179 -5.37 2.09 -10.74
N VAL A 180 -6.24 2.98 -10.24
CA VAL A 180 -7.10 3.83 -11.07
C VAL A 180 -6.28 4.86 -11.85
N ALA A 181 -5.25 5.48 -11.27
CA ALA A 181 -4.38 6.42 -11.98
C ALA A 181 -3.66 5.76 -13.17
N ILE A 182 -3.14 4.54 -12.97
CA ILE A 182 -2.55 3.73 -14.05
C ILE A 182 -3.63 3.35 -15.09
N GLY A 183 -4.82 2.94 -14.63
CA GLY A 183 -5.94 2.59 -15.49
C GLY A 183 -6.41 3.75 -16.39
N ILE A 184 -6.51 4.97 -15.83
CA ILE A 184 -6.81 6.20 -16.60
C ILE A 184 -5.74 6.44 -17.65
N PHE A 185 -4.45 6.32 -17.29
CA PHE A 185 -3.34 6.49 -18.23
C PHE A 185 -3.44 5.50 -19.38
N ILE A 186 -3.67 4.22 -19.10
CA ILE A 186 -3.80 3.16 -20.12
C ILE A 186 -4.99 3.44 -21.03
N ARG A 187 -6.19 3.71 -20.49
CA ARG A 187 -7.40 3.99 -21.29
C ARG A 187 -7.22 5.19 -22.21
N ASN A 188 -6.70 6.29 -21.71
CA ASN A 188 -6.50 7.50 -22.50
C ASN A 188 -5.55 7.24 -23.68
N LYS A 189 -4.52 6.42 -23.49
CA LYS A 189 -3.58 6.06 -24.56
C LYS A 189 -4.17 5.07 -25.57
N ILE A 190 -5.00 4.13 -25.11
CA ILE A 190 -5.71 3.20 -25.99
C ILE A 190 -6.70 3.95 -26.91
N VAL A 191 -7.44 4.90 -26.36
CA VAL A 191 -8.37 5.72 -27.14
C VAL A 191 -7.65 6.59 -28.16
N ALA A 192 -6.45 7.10 -27.82
CA ALA A 192 -5.64 7.90 -28.74
C ALA A 192 -4.96 7.06 -29.83
N ALA A 193 -4.68 5.78 -29.57
CA ALA A 193 -4.08 4.85 -30.53
C ALA A 193 -5.18 3.98 -31.14
N VAL A 194 -5.63 4.31 -32.32
CA VAL A 194 -6.67 3.53 -33.05
C VAL A 194 -6.25 2.06 -33.12
N ALA A 195 -6.83 1.20 -32.26
CA ALA A 195 -6.56 -0.24 -32.11
C ALA A 195 -5.07 -0.61 -31.92
N PRO A 196 -4.51 -0.45 -30.68
CA PRO A 196 -3.13 -0.78 -30.42
C PRO A 196 -2.85 -2.29 -30.59
N SER A 197 -1.70 -2.63 -31.16
CA SER A 197 -1.20 -4.02 -31.18
C SER A 197 -0.95 -4.52 -29.75
N VAL A 198 -0.88 -5.84 -29.56
CA VAL A 198 -0.58 -6.45 -28.24
C VAL A 198 0.75 -5.92 -27.66
N SER A 199 1.77 -5.71 -28.51
CA SER A 199 3.04 -5.12 -28.11
C SER A 199 2.91 -3.66 -27.64
N ALA A 200 2.11 -2.85 -28.35
CA ALA A 200 1.83 -1.47 -27.94
C ALA A 200 1.06 -1.42 -26.61
N PHE A 201 0.10 -2.32 -26.39
CA PHE A 201 -0.61 -2.43 -25.13
C PHE A 201 0.32 -2.79 -23.97
N SER A 202 1.22 -3.78 -24.13
CA SER A 202 2.18 -4.15 -23.10
C SER A 202 3.15 -3.01 -22.75
N GLN A 203 3.60 -2.23 -23.75
CA GLN A 203 4.40 -1.03 -23.53
C GLN A 203 3.65 0.04 -22.74
N LEU A 204 2.38 0.31 -23.05
CA LEU A 204 1.56 1.27 -22.33
C LEU A 204 1.37 0.87 -20.86
N VAL A 205 1.12 -0.40 -20.58
CA VAL A 205 1.03 -0.93 -19.21
C VAL A 205 2.36 -0.73 -18.50
N SER A 206 3.48 -1.09 -19.12
CA SER A 206 4.82 -0.95 -18.53
C SER A 206 5.16 0.51 -18.21
N ILE A 207 4.88 1.44 -19.11
CA ILE A 207 5.10 2.88 -18.88
C ILE A 207 4.21 3.40 -17.75
N GLY A 208 2.93 3.02 -17.73
CA GLY A 208 2.01 3.40 -16.66
C GLY A 208 2.48 2.89 -15.29
N VAL A 209 2.88 1.62 -15.23
CA VAL A 209 3.43 1.00 -14.02
C VAL A 209 4.71 1.73 -13.57
N LEU A 210 5.68 1.94 -14.48
CA LEU A 210 6.91 2.67 -14.18
C LEU A 210 6.61 4.08 -13.66
N LYS A 211 5.71 4.82 -14.31
CA LYS A 211 5.38 6.19 -13.93
C LYS A 211 4.91 6.33 -12.49
N TYR A 212 4.02 5.45 -12.04
CA TYR A 212 3.36 5.57 -10.75
C TYR A 212 4.01 4.70 -9.66
N LEU A 213 4.66 3.59 -10.01
CA LEU A 213 5.27 2.69 -9.01
C LEU A 213 6.74 2.97 -8.74
N THR A 214 7.44 3.77 -9.55
CA THR A 214 8.87 4.04 -9.32
C THR A 214 9.14 4.67 -7.94
N HIS A 215 8.38 5.69 -7.55
CA HIS A 215 8.43 6.29 -6.21
C HIS A 215 7.41 5.65 -5.26
N GLY A 216 6.21 5.36 -5.75
CA GLY A 216 5.11 4.86 -4.95
C GLY A 216 5.41 3.55 -4.21
N ILE A 217 6.26 2.67 -4.77
CA ILE A 217 6.66 1.43 -4.08
C ILE A 217 7.46 1.71 -2.80
N PHE A 218 8.34 2.70 -2.82
CA PHE A 218 9.12 3.09 -1.63
C PHE A 218 8.25 3.75 -0.58
N GLU A 219 7.26 4.56 -0.97
CA GLU A 219 6.27 5.14 -0.05
C GLU A 219 5.45 4.05 0.63
N ILE A 220 4.95 3.10 -0.14
CA ILE A 220 4.15 1.99 0.39
C ILE A 220 4.98 1.10 1.32
N VAL A 221 6.23 0.82 0.98
CA VAL A 221 7.15 0.10 1.88
C VAL A 221 7.34 0.88 3.18
N ALA A 222 7.53 2.21 3.14
CA ALA A 222 7.61 3.04 4.33
C ALA A 222 6.34 2.94 5.19
N TYR A 223 5.16 3.01 4.58
CA TYR A 223 3.88 2.87 5.29
C TYR A 223 3.71 1.50 5.94
N PHE A 224 4.13 0.41 5.28
CA PHE A 224 4.10 -0.93 5.87
C PHE A 224 5.07 -1.05 7.05
N VAL A 225 6.28 -0.50 6.92
CA VAL A 225 7.27 -0.48 8.01
C VAL A 225 6.74 0.31 9.21
N GLY A 226 6.14 1.49 8.97
CA GLY A 226 5.51 2.28 10.02
C GLY A 226 4.30 1.58 10.67
N ALA A 227 3.47 0.91 9.87
CA ALA A 227 2.35 0.11 10.36
C ALA A 227 2.83 -1.08 11.21
N LEU A 228 3.92 -1.73 10.80
CA LEU A 228 4.53 -2.82 11.56
C LEU A 228 5.05 -2.32 12.92
N ALA A 229 5.74 -1.17 12.94
CA ALA A 229 6.19 -0.53 14.17
C ALA A 229 5.03 -0.28 15.15
N GLY A 230 3.92 0.32 14.66
CA GLY A 230 2.72 0.54 15.46
C GLY A 230 2.11 -0.75 15.99
N GLY A 231 2.03 -1.79 15.16
CA GLY A 231 1.49 -3.09 15.54
C GLY A 231 2.33 -3.83 16.57
N ILE A 232 3.67 -3.80 16.45
CA ILE A 232 4.59 -4.39 17.43
C ILE A 232 4.45 -3.68 18.77
N LEU A 233 4.43 -2.34 18.78
CA LEU A 233 4.23 -1.55 20.00
C LEU A 233 2.89 -1.85 20.67
N SER A 234 1.81 -1.95 19.87
CA SER A 234 0.48 -2.32 20.37
C SER A 234 0.46 -3.66 21.09
N ILE A 235 1.08 -4.68 20.51
CA ILE A 235 1.17 -6.02 21.11
C ILE A 235 2.06 -5.98 22.37
N GLY A 236 3.17 -5.23 22.34
CA GLY A 236 4.05 -5.03 23.48
C GLY A 236 3.32 -4.42 24.68
N MET A 237 2.47 -3.41 24.43
CA MET A 237 1.65 -2.79 25.49
C MET A 237 0.60 -3.73 26.11
N ILE A 238 0.12 -4.71 25.36
CA ILE A 238 -0.85 -5.70 25.88
C ILE A 238 -0.13 -6.80 26.68
N LYS A 239 1.11 -7.14 26.29
CA LYS A 239 1.85 -8.26 26.88
C LYS A 239 2.68 -7.89 28.10
N HIS A 240 3.21 -6.68 28.16
CA HIS A 240 4.17 -6.24 29.16
C HIS A 240 3.64 -5.06 29.95
N ASP A 241 3.89 -5.08 31.26
CA ASP A 241 3.52 -3.96 32.13
C ASP A 241 4.42 -2.74 31.84
N PHE A 242 3.82 -1.55 31.96
CA PHE A 242 4.54 -0.29 31.79
C PHE A 242 5.74 -0.20 32.75
N GLY A 243 6.89 0.21 32.21
CA GLY A 243 8.12 0.39 32.99
C GLY A 243 8.98 -0.87 33.15
N THR A 244 8.54 -2.03 32.65
CA THR A 244 9.38 -3.25 32.64
C THR A 244 10.50 -3.14 31.59
N PRO A 245 11.63 -3.84 31.77
CA PRO A 245 12.70 -3.89 30.78
C PRO A 245 12.21 -4.40 29.41
N GLU A 246 11.29 -5.36 29.40
CA GLU A 246 10.68 -5.95 28.20
C GLU A 246 9.86 -4.92 27.44
N PHE A 247 9.01 -4.16 28.14
CA PHE A 247 8.25 -3.06 27.53
C PHE A 247 9.17 -2.00 26.94
N ARG A 248 10.20 -1.58 27.70
CA ARG A 248 11.18 -0.60 27.22
C ARG A 248 11.91 -1.06 25.97
N LYS A 249 12.28 -2.34 25.90
CA LYS A 249 12.91 -2.93 24.71
C LYS A 249 11.96 -2.84 23.52
N THR A 250 10.74 -3.37 23.61
CA THR A 250 9.75 -3.33 22.51
C THR A 250 9.46 -1.90 22.05
N MET A 251 9.41 -0.95 22.97
CA MET A 251 9.23 0.47 22.62
C MET A 251 10.41 1.02 21.82
N LEU A 252 11.66 0.72 22.21
CA LEU A 252 12.85 1.16 21.47
C LEU A 252 12.92 0.50 20.10
N ASP A 253 12.70 -0.80 20.01
CA ASP A 253 12.68 -1.55 18.74
C ASP A 253 11.60 -0.99 17.78
N SER A 254 10.41 -0.65 18.30
CA SER A 254 9.35 0.01 17.53
C SER A 254 9.77 1.41 17.04
N LEU A 255 10.47 2.20 17.86
CA LEU A 255 10.97 3.51 17.48
C LEU A 255 12.04 3.41 16.38
N ASP A 256 12.93 2.42 16.46
CA ASP A 256 13.97 2.17 15.45
C ASP A 256 13.33 1.77 14.11
N ILE A 257 12.31 0.91 14.12
CA ILE A 257 11.54 0.55 12.92
C ILE A 257 10.81 1.78 12.36
N MET A 258 10.24 2.63 13.21
CA MET A 258 9.60 3.87 12.77
C MET A 258 10.61 4.85 12.17
N ALA A 259 11.80 5.00 12.77
CA ALA A 259 12.87 5.83 12.20
C ALA A 259 13.31 5.32 10.83
N LEU A 260 13.44 4.00 10.65
CA LEU A 260 13.71 3.38 9.35
C LEU A 260 12.61 3.73 8.33
N SER A 261 11.33 3.69 8.73
CA SER A 261 10.23 4.04 7.83
C SER A 261 10.30 5.50 7.35
N VAL A 262 10.67 6.43 8.24
CA VAL A 262 10.87 7.84 7.89
C VAL A 262 12.03 8.01 6.89
N ILE A 263 13.13 7.27 7.08
CA ILE A 263 14.27 7.30 6.15
C ILE A 263 13.84 6.80 4.75
N ILE A 264 13.11 5.68 4.69
CA ILE A 264 12.60 5.14 3.42
C ILE A 264 11.66 6.15 2.75
N LEU A 265 10.77 6.80 3.52
CA LEU A 265 9.87 7.82 3.01
C LEU A 265 10.63 9.02 2.41
N PHE A 266 11.69 9.45 3.07
CA PHE A 266 12.53 10.53 2.57
C PHE A 266 13.22 10.16 1.25
N LEU A 267 13.70 8.92 1.13
CA LEU A 267 14.26 8.38 -0.11
C LEU A 267 13.20 8.32 -1.22
N ALA A 268 11.95 7.90 -0.90
CA ALA A 268 10.85 7.91 -1.84
C ALA A 268 10.57 9.31 -2.40
N ALA A 269 10.50 10.32 -1.52
CA ALA A 269 10.30 11.72 -1.92
C ALA A 269 11.46 12.25 -2.80
N MET A 270 12.70 11.87 -2.52
CA MET A 270 13.85 12.20 -3.38
C MET A 270 13.70 11.58 -4.78
N ILE A 271 13.28 10.32 -4.85
CA ILE A 271 13.01 9.63 -6.12
C ILE A 271 11.89 10.34 -6.89
N GLU A 272 10.80 10.72 -6.21
CA GLU A 272 9.68 11.43 -6.83
C GLU A 272 10.09 12.77 -7.40
N VAL A 273 10.83 13.58 -6.64
CA VAL A 273 11.21 14.95 -7.03
C VAL A 273 12.27 14.96 -8.13
N PHE A 274 13.27 14.07 -8.05
CA PHE A 274 14.45 14.15 -8.92
C PHE A 274 14.48 13.09 -10.02
N LEU A 275 14.03 11.86 -9.75
CA LEU A 275 14.16 10.76 -10.70
C LEU A 275 12.90 10.58 -11.58
N THR A 276 11.73 10.67 -11.01
CA THR A 276 10.47 10.45 -11.74
C THR A 276 10.30 11.40 -12.94
N PRO A 277 10.60 12.70 -12.85
CA PRO A 277 10.49 13.60 -14.01
C PRO A 277 11.46 13.29 -15.16
N ILE A 278 12.56 12.57 -14.90
CA ILE A 278 13.55 12.17 -15.90
C ILE A 278 13.13 10.90 -16.65
N LEU A 279 12.41 10.02 -15.96
CA LEU A 279 12.01 8.71 -16.49
C LEU A 279 10.71 8.75 -17.32
N VAL A 280 9.93 9.83 -17.22
CA VAL A 280 8.59 9.97 -17.77
C VAL A 280 8.40 11.33 -18.42
#